data_6ec9bbf9ee203fec6b2d48dfa4c5cbbd
#
_entry.id   6ec9bbf9ee203fec6b2d48dfa4c5cbbd
#
_cell.length_a   1.000
_cell.length_b   1.000
_cell.length_c   1.000
_cell.angle_alpha   90.00
_cell.angle_beta   90.00
_cell.angle_gamma   90.00
#
_symmetry.space_group_name_H-M   'P 1'
#
loop_
_entity.id
_entity.type
_entity.pdbx_description
1 polymer ?
#
loop_
_entity_poly.entity_id
_entity_poly.type
_entity_poly.pdbx_seq_one_letter_code
_entity_poly.pdbx_strand_id
1 'polypeptide(L)'
;MGSNEAKKIYETIVKYNKQKFDTRLTITEKKIELEKKKGLFKKTYKVIETINIDDIRVKNDKVQVSNKNTEVVIETINKTLKVSCNNIVEAKKLTEEIIKVKTGENLLERTSNKVAKIGKAVAKTATTIGGAVASVGAVAVTINKNKKEIVKATKALKDIIKK
;
A
#
# COMPACT_ATOMS: atom_id res chain seq x y z
N MET A 1 -33.95 -9.57 -12.61
CA MET A 1 -32.55 -10.03 -12.36
C MET A 1 -31.75 -8.83 -11.90
N GLY A 2 -31.48 -8.73 -10.62
CA GLY A 2 -30.67 -7.65 -10.05
C GLY A 2 -29.23 -7.81 -10.54
N SER A 3 -28.72 -6.84 -11.28
CA SER A 3 -27.30 -6.71 -11.53
C SER A 3 -26.63 -6.54 -10.15
N ASN A 4 -25.89 -7.55 -9.70
CA ASN A 4 -24.98 -7.40 -8.57
C ASN A 4 -23.89 -6.41 -8.99
N GLU A 5 -24.22 -5.12 -8.98
CA GLU A 5 -23.20 -4.07 -9.10
C GLU A 5 -22.25 -4.24 -7.91
N ALA A 6 -21.01 -4.61 -8.21
CA ALA A 6 -20.00 -4.76 -7.19
C ALA A 6 -19.88 -3.44 -6.42
N LYS A 7 -20.00 -3.49 -5.09
CA LYS A 7 -19.96 -2.32 -4.22
C LYS A 7 -18.74 -1.46 -4.51
N LYS A 8 -18.97 -0.20 -4.87
CA LYS A 8 -17.91 0.79 -5.06
C LYS A 8 -17.26 1.11 -3.72
N ILE A 9 -15.92 0.97 -3.66
CA ILE A 9 -15.12 1.24 -2.46
C ILE A 9 -14.50 2.63 -2.54
N TYR A 10 -13.93 3.00 -3.70
CA TYR A 10 -13.25 4.27 -3.89
C TYR A 10 -13.41 4.76 -5.33
N GLU A 11 -13.46 6.07 -5.50
CA GLU A 11 -13.54 6.71 -6.81
C GLU A 11 -12.74 8.00 -6.81
N THR A 12 -12.00 8.25 -7.88
CA THR A 12 -11.28 9.51 -8.10
C THR A 12 -11.11 9.80 -9.58
N ILE A 13 -10.78 11.04 -9.91
CA ILE A 13 -10.45 11.45 -11.28
C ILE A 13 -8.94 11.45 -11.44
N VAL A 14 -8.47 10.79 -12.48
CA VAL A 14 -7.05 10.61 -12.78
C VAL A 14 -6.74 11.04 -14.21
N LYS A 15 -5.47 11.24 -14.46
CA LYS A 15 -4.88 11.39 -15.79
C LYS A 15 -4.33 10.05 -16.25
N TYR A 16 -4.82 9.55 -17.37
CA TYR A 16 -4.39 8.28 -17.95
C TYR A 16 -3.81 8.51 -19.34
N ASN A 17 -2.71 7.82 -19.69
CA ASN A 17 -1.99 7.95 -20.97
C ASN A 17 -1.63 9.40 -21.35
N LYS A 18 -1.14 10.19 -20.39
CA LYS A 18 -0.74 11.60 -20.58
C LYS A 18 -1.86 12.52 -21.08
N GLN A 19 -3.11 12.08 -21.02
CA GLN A 19 -4.28 12.87 -21.37
C GLN A 19 -4.69 13.79 -20.22
N LYS A 20 -5.78 14.53 -20.39
CA LYS A 20 -6.34 15.42 -19.37
C LYS A 20 -6.92 14.61 -18.19
N PHE A 21 -7.23 15.30 -17.08
CA PHE A 21 -7.98 14.73 -15.95
C PHE A 21 -9.45 14.54 -16.34
N ASP A 22 -9.73 13.54 -17.15
CA ASP A 22 -11.05 13.20 -17.67
C ASP A 22 -11.41 11.72 -17.49
N THR A 23 -10.52 10.98 -16.82
CA THR A 23 -10.69 9.55 -16.59
C THR A 23 -11.11 9.31 -15.14
N ARG A 24 -12.25 8.68 -14.97
CA ARG A 24 -12.73 8.23 -13.67
C ARG A 24 -12.12 6.87 -13.36
N LEU A 25 -11.44 6.75 -12.23
CA LEU A 25 -10.95 5.49 -11.69
C LEU A 25 -11.87 5.06 -10.55
N THR A 26 -12.43 3.87 -10.66
CA THR A 26 -13.32 3.26 -9.65
C THR A 26 -12.71 1.96 -9.15
N ILE A 27 -12.63 1.79 -7.83
CA ILE A 27 -12.21 0.56 -7.17
C ILE A 27 -13.42 -0.12 -6.57
N THR A 28 -13.57 -1.40 -6.88
CA THR A 28 -14.52 -2.33 -6.25
C THR A 28 -13.76 -3.45 -5.56
N GLU A 29 -14.45 -4.35 -4.88
CA GLU A 29 -13.83 -5.51 -4.24
C GLU A 29 -13.11 -6.45 -5.23
N LYS A 30 -13.52 -6.46 -6.50
CA LYS A 30 -13.03 -7.41 -7.51
C LYS A 30 -12.18 -6.77 -8.60
N LYS A 31 -12.38 -5.48 -8.89
CA LYS A 31 -11.75 -4.84 -10.06
C LYS A 31 -11.51 -3.36 -9.86
N ILE A 32 -10.57 -2.84 -10.65
CA ILE A 32 -10.33 -1.43 -10.88
C ILE A 32 -10.77 -1.12 -12.29
N GLU A 33 -11.63 -0.15 -12.47
CA GLU A 33 -12.12 0.31 -13.78
C GLU A 33 -11.68 1.74 -14.04
N LEU A 34 -11.18 1.97 -15.26
CA LEU A 34 -10.95 3.31 -15.78
C LEU A 34 -12.01 3.61 -16.83
N GLU A 35 -12.71 4.70 -16.63
CA GLU A 35 -13.79 5.14 -17.49
C GLU A 35 -13.51 6.54 -18.01
N LYS A 36 -13.53 6.71 -19.30
CA LYS A 36 -13.38 8.02 -19.95
C LYS A 36 -14.72 8.67 -20.19
N LYS A 37 -14.80 9.97 -19.86
CA LYS A 37 -15.98 10.79 -20.14
C LYS A 37 -16.19 10.89 -21.65
N LYS A 38 -17.39 10.54 -22.12
CA LYS A 38 -17.82 10.72 -23.50
C LYS A 38 -18.84 11.86 -23.58
N GLY A 39 -18.60 12.79 -24.52
CA GLY A 39 -19.52 13.86 -24.85
C GLY A 39 -19.41 15.11 -23.97
N LEU A 40 -19.71 16.26 -24.57
CA LEU A 40 -19.69 17.57 -23.90
C LEU A 40 -20.91 17.78 -22.99
N PHE A 41 -22.05 17.26 -23.38
CA PHE A 41 -23.34 17.57 -22.72
C PHE A 41 -23.92 16.41 -21.87
N LYS A 42 -23.59 15.17 -22.19
CA LYS A 42 -24.03 14.01 -21.39
C LYS A 42 -22.85 13.46 -20.57
N LYS A 43 -23.06 13.29 -19.27
CA LYS A 43 -22.08 12.63 -18.36
C LYS A 43 -22.10 11.11 -18.58
N THR A 44 -21.88 10.66 -19.81
CA THR A 44 -21.72 9.25 -20.12
C THR A 44 -20.24 8.89 -20.02
N TYR A 45 -19.95 7.80 -19.32
CA TYR A 45 -18.61 7.26 -19.18
C TYR A 45 -18.51 5.94 -19.93
N LYS A 46 -17.38 5.73 -20.61
CA LYS A 46 -17.07 4.47 -21.28
C LYS A 46 -15.87 3.85 -20.58
N VAL A 47 -16.00 2.59 -20.17
CA VAL A 47 -14.88 1.78 -19.67
C VAL A 47 -13.83 1.67 -20.77
N ILE A 48 -12.61 2.07 -20.46
CA ILE A 48 -11.45 2.03 -21.35
C ILE A 48 -10.42 1.02 -20.90
N GLU A 49 -10.41 0.69 -19.59
CA GLU A 49 -9.49 -0.26 -19.00
C GLU A 49 -10.12 -0.92 -17.78
N THR A 50 -9.85 -2.21 -17.59
CA THR A 50 -10.27 -2.98 -16.41
C THR A 50 -9.10 -3.83 -15.94
N ILE A 51 -8.86 -3.82 -14.64
CA ILE A 51 -7.89 -4.66 -13.95
C ILE A 51 -8.61 -5.44 -12.86
N ASN A 52 -8.49 -6.77 -12.86
CA ASN A 52 -8.94 -7.56 -11.72
C ASN A 52 -7.98 -7.38 -10.55
N ILE A 53 -8.53 -7.28 -9.34
CA ILE A 53 -7.70 -7.16 -8.13
C ILE A 53 -6.77 -8.37 -7.97
N ASP A 54 -7.23 -9.55 -8.38
CA ASP A 54 -6.43 -10.78 -8.33
C ASP A 54 -5.21 -10.76 -9.25
N ASP A 55 -5.27 -10.04 -10.36
CA ASP A 55 -4.17 -9.89 -11.31
C ASP A 55 -3.05 -8.96 -10.82
N ILE A 56 -3.27 -8.18 -9.77
CA ILE A 56 -2.24 -7.31 -9.20
C ILE A 56 -1.13 -8.16 -8.58
N ARG A 57 0.10 -7.93 -9.00
CA ARG A 57 1.26 -8.68 -8.54
C ARG A 57 1.53 -8.52 -7.05
N VAL A 58 1.95 -9.63 -6.44
CA VAL A 58 2.52 -9.64 -5.09
C VAL A 58 3.91 -10.25 -5.18
N LYS A 59 4.92 -9.54 -4.68
CA LYS A 59 6.32 -10.00 -4.65
C LYS A 59 6.88 -9.79 -3.26
N ASN A 60 7.43 -10.84 -2.66
CA ASN A 60 7.98 -10.80 -1.30
C ASN A 60 6.98 -10.26 -0.26
N ASP A 61 5.75 -10.76 -0.29
CA ASP A 61 4.61 -10.32 0.55
C ASP A 61 4.23 -8.84 0.40
N LYS A 62 4.66 -8.20 -0.69
CA LYS A 62 4.33 -6.80 -1.00
C LYS A 62 3.51 -6.74 -2.28
N VAL A 63 2.35 -6.09 -2.19
CA VAL A 63 1.54 -5.73 -3.35
C VAL A 63 2.34 -4.76 -4.22
N GLN A 64 2.45 -5.03 -5.51
CA GLN A 64 3.23 -4.22 -6.44
C GLN A 64 2.41 -3.02 -6.93
N VAL A 65 2.06 -2.16 -5.98
CA VAL A 65 1.45 -0.85 -6.21
C VAL A 65 2.31 0.18 -5.50
N SER A 66 2.72 1.19 -6.21
CA SER A 66 3.57 2.25 -5.68
C SER A 66 3.13 3.62 -6.18
N ASN A 67 3.48 4.66 -5.45
CA ASN A 67 3.32 6.02 -5.92
C ASN A 67 4.65 6.78 -5.85
N LYS A 68 4.89 7.58 -6.88
CA LYS A 68 5.99 8.55 -6.92
C LYS A 68 5.38 9.92 -7.25
N ASN A 69 5.44 10.84 -6.29
CA ASN A 69 4.73 12.11 -6.37
C ASN A 69 3.23 11.88 -6.63
N THR A 70 2.70 12.38 -7.74
CA THR A 70 1.30 12.23 -8.15
C THR A 70 1.04 10.99 -9.00
N GLU A 71 2.08 10.32 -9.49
CA GLU A 71 1.94 9.11 -10.31
C GLU A 71 1.77 7.87 -9.46
N VAL A 72 0.76 7.06 -9.77
CA VAL A 72 0.53 5.74 -9.19
C VAL A 72 0.78 4.68 -10.23
N VAL A 73 1.60 3.68 -9.89
CA VAL A 73 1.98 2.56 -10.73
C VAL A 73 1.40 1.29 -10.15
N ILE A 74 0.63 0.56 -10.94
CA ILE A 74 0.01 -0.72 -10.58
C ILE A 74 0.61 -1.79 -11.50
N GLU A 75 1.35 -2.73 -10.92
CA GLU A 75 1.90 -3.85 -11.68
C GLU A 75 0.95 -5.04 -11.61
N THR A 76 0.55 -5.53 -12.75
CA THR A 76 -0.26 -6.75 -12.88
C THR A 76 0.56 -7.88 -13.50
N ILE A 77 0.00 -9.07 -13.55
CA ILE A 77 0.62 -10.25 -14.17
C ILE A 77 0.95 -9.96 -15.64
N ASN A 78 0.09 -9.23 -16.35
CA ASN A 78 0.19 -9.04 -17.79
C ASN A 78 0.71 -7.67 -18.23
N LYS A 79 0.58 -6.64 -17.37
CA LYS A 79 0.90 -5.25 -17.75
C LYS A 79 1.17 -4.36 -16.53
N THR A 80 1.71 -3.19 -16.81
CA THR A 80 1.87 -2.12 -15.83
C THR A 80 0.94 -0.96 -16.19
N LEU A 81 0.07 -0.57 -15.28
CA LEU A 81 -0.80 0.59 -15.42
C LEU A 81 -0.19 1.79 -14.69
N LYS A 82 -0.21 2.94 -15.33
CA LYS A 82 0.23 4.21 -14.74
C LYS A 82 -0.87 5.24 -14.84
N VAL A 83 -1.20 5.85 -13.71
CA VAL A 83 -2.18 6.94 -13.62
C VAL A 83 -1.59 8.09 -12.80
N SER A 84 -1.98 9.32 -13.10
CA SER A 84 -1.57 10.48 -12.31
C SER A 84 -2.78 11.08 -11.61
N CYS A 85 -2.65 11.31 -10.31
CA CYS A 85 -3.64 11.99 -9.47
C CYS A 85 -3.42 13.51 -9.47
N ASN A 86 -4.39 14.28 -9.00
CA ASN A 86 -4.29 15.74 -8.91
C ASN A 86 -3.21 16.20 -7.93
N ASN A 87 -2.99 15.44 -6.87
CA ASN A 87 -2.01 15.76 -5.83
C ASN A 87 -1.42 14.48 -5.19
N ILE A 88 -0.38 14.68 -4.39
CA ILE A 88 0.34 13.59 -3.73
C ILE A 88 -0.54 12.86 -2.71
N VAL A 89 -1.43 13.56 -2.03
CA VAL A 89 -2.32 12.98 -1.01
C VAL A 89 -3.29 12.00 -1.65
N GLU A 90 -3.89 12.37 -2.78
CA GLU A 90 -4.75 11.48 -3.57
C GLU A 90 -4.00 10.27 -4.10
N ALA A 91 -2.76 10.46 -4.59
CA ALA A 91 -1.93 9.36 -5.06
C ALA A 91 -1.62 8.35 -3.94
N LYS A 92 -1.28 8.83 -2.75
CA LYS A 92 -1.09 7.98 -1.56
C LYS A 92 -2.37 7.25 -1.17
N LYS A 93 -3.49 7.97 -1.10
CA LYS A 93 -4.79 7.40 -0.76
C LYS A 93 -5.21 6.32 -1.76
N LEU A 94 -5.07 6.59 -3.06
CA LEU A 94 -5.36 5.62 -4.12
C LEU A 94 -4.50 4.35 -3.96
N THR A 95 -3.20 4.51 -3.72
CA THR A 95 -2.28 3.39 -3.49
C THR A 95 -2.70 2.55 -2.28
N GLU A 96 -3.04 3.19 -1.17
CA GLU A 96 -3.48 2.53 0.06
C GLU A 96 -4.80 1.78 -0.12
N GLU A 97 -5.78 2.36 -0.80
CA GLU A 97 -7.07 1.71 -1.07
C GLU A 97 -6.90 0.47 -1.95
N ILE A 98 -6.05 0.54 -2.98
CA ILE A 98 -5.76 -0.63 -3.83
C ILE A 98 -5.10 -1.75 -3.00
N ILE A 99 -4.09 -1.40 -2.18
CA ILE A 99 -3.42 -2.39 -1.34
C ILE A 99 -4.37 -2.98 -0.31
N LYS A 100 -5.23 -2.18 0.30
CA LYS A 100 -6.25 -2.61 1.25
C LYS A 100 -7.22 -3.61 0.62
N VAL A 101 -7.73 -3.32 -0.58
CA VAL A 101 -8.63 -4.23 -1.29
C VAL A 101 -7.91 -5.53 -1.66
N LYS A 102 -6.66 -5.47 -2.12
CA LYS A 102 -5.87 -6.65 -2.49
C LYS A 102 -5.53 -7.54 -1.30
N THR A 103 -5.21 -6.96 -0.13
CA THR A 103 -4.77 -7.69 1.06
C THR A 103 -5.90 -7.97 2.05
N GLY A 104 -7.02 -7.27 1.95
CA GLY A 104 -8.07 -7.26 2.97
C GLY A 104 -7.67 -6.56 4.28
N GLU A 105 -6.47 -5.93 4.33
CA GLU A 105 -5.90 -5.32 5.53
C GLU A 105 -5.73 -3.81 5.36
N ASN A 106 -6.05 -3.06 6.39
CA ASN A 106 -5.73 -1.63 6.43
C ASN A 106 -4.25 -1.38 6.81
N LEU A 107 -3.79 -0.13 6.72
CA LEU A 107 -2.40 0.24 6.99
C LEU A 107 -1.95 -0.13 8.41
N LEU A 108 -2.82 0.06 9.41
CA LEU A 108 -2.53 -0.25 10.81
C LEU A 108 -2.39 -1.76 11.03
N GLU A 109 -3.28 -2.57 10.46
CA GLU A 109 -3.22 -4.03 10.53
C GLU A 109 -1.95 -4.56 9.88
N ARG A 110 -1.58 -4.04 8.70
CA ARG A 110 -0.33 -4.41 8.03
C ARG A 110 0.91 -4.09 8.84
N THR A 111 0.93 -2.92 9.50
CA THR A 111 2.06 -2.52 10.36
C THR A 111 2.13 -3.40 11.60
N SER A 112 0.99 -3.67 12.25
CA SER A 112 0.89 -4.58 13.40
C SER A 112 1.35 -5.99 13.05
N ASN A 113 0.91 -6.53 11.91
CA ASN A 113 1.31 -7.87 11.45
C ASN A 113 2.81 -7.95 11.11
N LYS A 114 3.42 -6.89 10.60
CA LYS A 114 4.88 -6.84 10.39
C LYS A 114 5.64 -6.85 11.71
N VAL A 115 5.21 -6.07 12.69
CA VAL A 115 5.81 -6.05 14.03
C VAL A 115 5.67 -7.41 14.70
N ALA A 116 4.52 -8.06 14.61
CA ALA A 116 4.28 -9.40 15.14
C ALA A 116 5.16 -10.47 14.46
N LYS A 117 5.37 -10.39 13.14
CA LYS A 117 6.28 -11.29 12.40
C LYS A 117 7.73 -11.10 12.84
N ILE A 118 8.19 -9.86 13.05
CA ILE A 118 9.52 -9.56 13.57
C ILE A 118 9.67 -10.12 15.00
N GLY A 119 8.70 -9.91 15.86
CA GLY A 119 8.69 -10.45 17.23
C GLY A 119 8.77 -11.98 17.26
N LYS A 120 8.04 -12.68 16.40
CA LYS A 120 8.12 -14.14 16.26
C LYS A 120 9.47 -14.62 15.71
N ALA A 121 10.08 -13.91 14.79
CA ALA A 121 11.39 -14.23 14.25
C ALA A 121 12.48 -14.10 15.33
N VAL A 122 12.43 -13.02 16.13
CA VAL A 122 13.34 -12.82 17.26
C VAL A 122 13.18 -13.90 18.33
N ALA A 123 11.93 -14.27 18.67
CA ALA A 123 11.66 -15.37 19.61
C ALA A 123 12.17 -16.72 19.11
N LYS A 124 12.00 -17.03 17.82
CA LYS A 124 12.56 -18.26 17.21
C LYS A 124 14.07 -18.29 17.24
N THR A 125 14.74 -17.17 16.98
CA THR A 125 16.20 -17.08 17.00
C THR A 125 16.74 -17.26 18.42
N ALA A 126 16.07 -16.71 19.44
CA ALA A 126 16.40 -16.92 20.84
C ALA A 126 16.25 -18.40 21.29
N THR A 127 15.30 -19.13 20.75
CA THR A 127 15.09 -20.56 21.06
C THR A 127 16.08 -21.48 20.34
N THR A 128 16.62 -21.05 19.19
CA THR A 128 17.55 -21.86 18.38
C THR A 128 19.00 -21.78 18.85
N ILE A 129 19.38 -20.74 19.59
CA ILE A 129 20.73 -20.52 20.14
C ILE A 129 20.93 -21.34 21.46
N GLY A 130 20.31 -22.45 21.57
CA GLY A 130 20.57 -23.58 22.45
C GLY A 130 21.11 -23.31 23.85
N GLY A 131 20.32 -23.64 24.87
CA GLY A 131 20.70 -23.64 26.27
C GLY A 131 20.36 -22.35 27.02
N ALA A 132 19.60 -22.50 28.08
CA ALA A 132 18.94 -21.42 28.84
C ALA A 132 19.87 -20.30 29.39
N VAL A 133 21.17 -20.51 29.42
CA VAL A 133 22.16 -19.55 29.98
C VAL A 133 22.74 -18.61 28.92
N ALA A 134 22.87 -19.04 27.67
CA ALA A 134 23.39 -18.21 26.58
C ALA A 134 22.35 -17.23 26.04
N SER A 135 21.06 -17.54 26.15
CA SER A 135 19.97 -16.72 25.63
C SER A 135 19.75 -15.43 26.41
N VAL A 136 19.98 -15.40 27.71
CA VAL A 136 19.79 -14.21 28.55
C VAL A 136 20.83 -13.13 28.24
N GLY A 137 22.07 -13.54 28.01
CA GLY A 137 23.15 -12.60 27.63
C GLY A 137 22.97 -11.99 26.24
N ALA A 138 22.58 -12.82 25.26
CA ALA A 138 22.35 -12.35 23.87
C ALA A 138 21.12 -11.44 23.75
N VAL A 139 20.05 -11.72 24.45
CA VAL A 139 18.85 -10.87 24.52
C VAL A 139 19.15 -9.52 25.18
N ALA A 140 19.91 -9.53 26.27
CA ALA A 140 20.32 -8.30 26.94
C ALA A 140 21.22 -7.42 26.08
N VAL A 141 22.13 -8.00 25.28
CA VAL A 141 22.99 -7.27 24.34
C VAL A 141 22.16 -6.68 23.18
N THR A 142 21.20 -7.43 22.66
CA THR A 142 20.34 -6.96 21.56
C THR A 142 19.39 -5.84 22.04
N ILE A 143 18.82 -5.96 23.23
CA ILE A 143 17.99 -4.91 23.83
C ILE A 143 18.83 -3.64 24.10
N ASN A 144 20.07 -3.76 24.56
CA ASN A 144 20.95 -2.61 24.78
C ASN A 144 21.37 -1.92 23.47
N LYS A 145 21.62 -2.67 22.38
CA LYS A 145 21.89 -2.08 21.07
C LYS A 145 20.68 -1.32 20.54
N ASN A 146 19.50 -1.93 20.60
CA ASN A 146 18.27 -1.27 20.15
C ASN A 146 17.90 -0.06 21.02
N LYS A 147 18.16 -0.11 22.33
CA LYS A 147 17.96 1.02 23.24
C LYS A 147 18.85 2.21 22.90
N LYS A 148 20.11 1.99 22.54
CA LYS A 148 21.02 3.04 22.07
C LYS A 148 20.58 3.65 20.73
N GLU A 149 20.07 2.86 19.80
CA GLU A 149 19.55 3.36 18.51
C GLU A 149 18.23 4.11 18.66
N ILE A 150 17.32 3.64 19.52
CA ILE A 150 16.08 4.32 19.84
C ILE A 150 16.37 5.67 20.52
N VAL A 151 17.31 5.73 21.45
CA VAL A 151 17.71 6.99 22.11
C VAL A 151 18.32 7.96 21.11
N LYS A 152 19.15 7.51 20.15
CA LYS A 152 19.68 8.36 19.09
C LYS A 152 18.61 8.90 18.17
N ALA A 153 17.66 8.07 17.75
CA ALA A 153 16.53 8.47 16.91
C ALA A 153 15.61 9.49 17.63
N THR A 154 15.34 9.29 18.91
CA THR A 154 14.52 10.20 19.73
C THR A 154 15.22 11.55 19.94
N LYS A 155 16.55 11.55 20.07
CA LYS A 155 17.32 12.80 20.21
C LYS A 155 17.33 13.58 18.89
N ALA A 156 17.52 12.91 17.76
CA ALA A 156 17.47 13.52 16.43
C ALA A 156 16.09 14.14 16.13
N LEU A 157 15.00 13.48 16.52
CA LEU A 157 13.63 14.00 16.40
C LEU A 157 13.41 15.26 17.27
N LYS A 158 13.94 15.30 18.49
CA LYS A 158 13.85 16.48 19.35
C LYS A 158 14.60 17.70 18.81
N ASP A 159 15.72 17.47 18.12
CA ASP A 159 16.52 18.55 17.53
C ASP A 159 15.86 19.14 16.27
N ILE A 160 15.03 18.37 15.58
CA ILE A 160 14.23 18.83 14.42
C ILE A 160 13.02 19.67 14.86
N ILE A 161 12.42 19.36 16.01
CA ILE A 161 11.22 20.07 16.52
C ILE A 161 11.57 21.43 17.15
N LYS A 162 12.84 21.68 17.50
CA LYS A 162 13.31 22.92 18.11
C LYS A 162 13.79 23.99 17.11
N LYS A 163 13.72 23.74 15.82
CA LYS A 163 13.94 24.73 14.75
C LYS A 163 12.62 25.20 14.16
#